data_22d49daf6fddf975e4ec06fb80eae482
#
_entry.id   22d49daf6fddf975e4ec06fb80eae482
#
_cell.length_a   1.000
_cell.length_b   1.000
_cell.length_c   1.000
_cell.angle_alpha   90.00
_cell.angle_beta   90.00
_cell.angle_gamma   90.00
#
_symmetry.space_group_name_H-M   'P 1'
#
loop_
_entity.id
_entity.type
_entity.pdbx_description
1 polymer ?
#
loop_
_entity_poly.entity_id
_entity_poly.type
_entity_poly.pdbx_seq_one_letter_code
_entity_poly.pdbx_strand_id
1 'polypeptide(L)'
;MHYLDYNEKKQHGTLDFPIEYYHVNEHHPRYNMPFHCHKELEIIRILEGILYLKLDDEEFEAKAGDIIFINEGVIHGGLPHNCIYECIVFDIQRLLMHTDTCRFYIRLITKHQIIVQNHFTKNSHSLHRIINHLFISMQHSEPGSELITMGTLFELFGIIYQKKLYQDKVDDAKSSRKMMQLKPVLEYIDSNYGQTITLNELSRIAGMSPKYFCSYFHSIIHRTPIDYLNYYRIERACSELSTSDLTLTEVAYRCGFSDVCYFIKTFKRYKGITPRRYRLNIG
;
A
#
# COMPACT_ATOMS: atom_id res chain seq x y z
N MET A 1 -0.10 -3.96 20.64
CA MET A 1 0.39 -3.93 19.25
C MET A 1 0.23 -2.51 18.74
N HIS A 2 1.32 -1.77 18.58
CA HIS A 2 1.26 -0.36 18.23
C HIS A 2 1.03 -0.21 16.73
N TYR A 3 -0.18 0.18 16.34
CA TYR A 3 -0.48 0.65 14.99
C TYR A 3 -0.02 2.11 14.86
N LEU A 4 1.27 2.32 14.65
CA LEU A 4 1.83 3.65 14.45
C LEU A 4 2.25 3.82 12.99
N ASP A 5 1.82 4.95 12.45
CA ASP A 5 2.28 5.63 11.23
C ASP A 5 2.19 4.89 9.90
N TYR A 6 1.11 5.19 9.22
CA TYR A 6 0.91 4.91 7.80
C TYR A 6 1.52 5.99 6.90
N ASN A 7 2.76 6.35 7.16
CA ASN A 7 3.53 7.22 6.29
C ASN A 7 4.31 6.33 5.31
N GLU A 8 4.26 6.57 4.01
CA GLU A 8 5.05 5.83 3.02
C GLU A 8 6.56 6.11 3.14
N LYS A 9 6.93 7.11 3.90
CA LYS A 9 8.27 7.26 4.49
C LYS A 9 8.44 6.42 5.76
N LYS A 10 7.39 5.69 6.19
CA LYS A 10 7.50 4.75 7.29
C LYS A 10 8.41 3.63 6.84
N GLN A 11 9.46 3.44 7.60
CA GLN A 11 10.25 2.24 7.54
C GLN A 11 9.37 1.06 8.00
N HIS A 12 9.02 0.18 7.07
CA HIS A 12 8.34 -1.06 7.39
C HIS A 12 9.29 -1.98 8.15
N GLY A 13 8.85 -2.45 9.32
CA GLY A 13 9.70 -3.21 10.24
C GLY A 13 10.73 -2.36 10.97
N THR A 14 11.88 -2.93 11.27
CA THR A 14 13.00 -2.27 11.95
C THR A 14 14.10 -1.86 10.97
N LEU A 15 15.10 -1.07 11.45
CA LEU A 15 16.28 -0.74 10.65
C LEU A 15 17.04 -1.98 10.18
N ASP A 16 17.12 -3.00 11.03
CA ASP A 16 17.88 -4.22 10.76
C ASP A 16 17.04 -5.30 10.06
N PHE A 17 15.71 -5.22 10.21
CA PHE A 17 14.75 -6.15 9.60
C PHE A 17 13.58 -5.39 8.97
N PRO A 18 13.78 -4.80 7.76
CA PRO A 18 12.82 -3.93 7.08
C PRO A 18 11.74 -4.74 6.34
N ILE A 19 10.90 -5.42 7.11
CA ILE A 19 9.74 -6.18 6.66
C ILE A 19 8.64 -6.08 7.70
N GLU A 20 7.40 -5.93 7.25
CA GLU A 20 6.25 -5.78 8.14
C GLU A 20 5.07 -6.60 7.64
N TYR A 21 4.37 -7.23 8.58
CA TYR A 21 3.19 -8.06 8.33
C TYR A 21 1.93 -7.35 8.81
N TYR A 22 0.85 -7.49 8.03
CA TYR A 22 -0.47 -6.97 8.35
C TYR A 22 -1.53 -8.05 8.14
N HIS A 23 -2.48 -8.13 9.09
CA HIS A 23 -3.72 -8.87 8.94
C HIS A 23 -4.88 -7.87 8.84
N VAL A 24 -5.62 -7.90 7.75
CA VAL A 24 -6.63 -6.89 7.41
C VAL A 24 -8.00 -7.54 7.31
N ASN A 25 -8.89 -7.14 8.22
CA ASN A 25 -10.29 -7.51 8.25
C ASN A 25 -11.15 -6.24 8.30
N GLU A 26 -12.47 -6.38 8.39
CA GLU A 26 -13.42 -5.25 8.38
C GLU A 26 -13.22 -4.22 9.52
N HIS A 27 -12.54 -4.60 10.60
CA HIS A 27 -12.22 -3.72 11.72
C HIS A 27 -10.87 -3.02 11.55
N HIS A 28 -10.08 -3.42 10.56
CA HIS A 28 -8.77 -2.81 10.33
C HIS A 28 -8.93 -1.39 9.75
N PRO A 29 -8.20 -0.37 10.26
CA PRO A 29 -8.32 1.01 9.80
C PRO A 29 -8.08 1.21 8.29
N ARG A 30 -7.28 0.32 7.66
CA ARG A 30 -7.01 0.29 6.23
C ARG A 30 -7.80 -0.79 5.50
N TYR A 31 -8.93 -1.21 6.01
CA TYR A 31 -9.77 -2.20 5.33
C TYR A 31 -10.02 -1.79 3.86
N ASN A 32 -10.48 -0.56 3.65
CA ASN A 32 -10.48 0.04 2.31
C ASN A 32 -9.07 0.57 2.02
N MET A 33 -8.36 -0.08 1.11
CA MET A 33 -7.01 0.30 0.73
C MET A 33 -7.06 1.56 -0.15
N PRO A 34 -6.62 2.75 0.35
CA PRO A 34 -6.53 3.94 -0.48
C PRO A 34 -5.47 3.78 -1.57
N PHE A 35 -5.62 4.49 -2.69
CA PHE A 35 -4.57 4.52 -3.69
C PHE A 35 -3.29 5.13 -3.13
N HIS A 36 -2.20 4.39 -3.21
CA HIS A 36 -0.88 4.80 -2.74
C HIS A 36 0.21 4.10 -3.54
N CYS A 37 1.46 4.47 -3.30
CA CYS A 37 2.63 3.77 -3.81
C CYS A 37 3.77 3.88 -2.79
N HIS A 38 4.65 2.90 -2.77
CA HIS A 38 5.83 2.87 -1.93
C HIS A 38 7.02 2.22 -2.66
N LYS A 39 8.22 2.31 -2.08
CA LYS A 39 9.45 1.75 -2.66
C LYS A 39 9.62 0.27 -2.36
N GLU A 40 8.95 -0.21 -1.35
CA GLU A 40 8.99 -1.59 -0.93
C GLU A 40 8.21 -2.46 -1.92
N LEU A 41 8.52 -3.75 -1.93
CA LEU A 41 7.68 -4.77 -2.53
C LEU A 41 6.58 -5.17 -1.54
N GLU A 42 5.41 -5.53 -2.06
CA GLU A 42 4.32 -6.02 -1.23
C GLU A 42 3.77 -7.33 -1.79
N ILE A 43 3.45 -8.25 -0.89
CA ILE A 43 2.76 -9.50 -1.21
C ILE A 43 1.46 -9.53 -0.43
N ILE A 44 0.33 -9.65 -1.15
CA ILE A 44 -0.99 -9.81 -0.54
C ILE A 44 -1.46 -11.24 -0.77
N ARG A 45 -2.01 -11.90 0.25
CA ARG A 45 -2.77 -13.14 0.10
C ARG A 45 -4.21 -12.94 0.56
N ILE A 46 -5.15 -13.44 -0.22
CA ILE A 46 -6.57 -13.35 0.10
C ILE A 46 -6.96 -14.61 0.87
N LEU A 47 -7.48 -14.43 2.09
CA LEU A 47 -7.95 -15.52 2.93
C LEU A 47 -9.42 -15.81 2.69
N GLU A 48 -10.25 -14.76 2.64
CA GLU A 48 -11.69 -14.85 2.45
C GLU A 48 -12.21 -13.72 1.57
N GLY A 49 -13.35 -13.93 0.91
CA GLY A 49 -14.04 -12.90 0.13
C GLY A 49 -13.33 -12.49 -1.16
N ILE A 50 -13.52 -11.24 -1.53
CA ILE A 50 -13.00 -10.65 -2.78
C ILE A 50 -12.37 -9.29 -2.47
N LEU A 51 -11.18 -9.05 -3.01
CA LEU A 51 -10.55 -7.74 -3.04
C LEU A 51 -10.53 -7.23 -4.49
N TYR A 52 -11.29 -6.18 -4.76
CA TYR A 52 -11.24 -5.46 -6.04
C TYR A 52 -10.01 -4.58 -6.02
N LEU A 53 -9.01 -4.93 -6.81
CA LEU A 53 -7.71 -4.25 -6.86
C LEU A 53 -7.53 -3.50 -8.16
N LYS A 54 -6.86 -2.35 -8.04
CA LYS A 54 -6.29 -1.66 -9.17
C LYS A 54 -4.79 -1.48 -8.93
N LEU A 55 -3.99 -1.94 -9.89
CA LEU A 55 -2.55 -1.79 -9.94
C LEU A 55 -2.21 -0.99 -11.20
N ASP A 56 -1.77 0.25 -11.04
CA ASP A 56 -1.60 1.19 -12.13
C ASP A 56 -2.87 1.30 -13.00
N ASP A 57 -2.83 0.84 -14.25
CA ASP A 57 -3.96 0.86 -15.18
C ASP A 57 -4.76 -0.47 -15.19
N GLU A 58 -4.31 -1.50 -14.47
CA GLU A 58 -4.92 -2.82 -14.45
C GLU A 58 -5.91 -2.96 -13.29
N GLU A 59 -7.12 -3.42 -13.59
CA GLU A 59 -8.15 -3.72 -12.59
C GLU A 59 -8.48 -5.21 -12.62
N PHE A 60 -8.55 -5.83 -11.46
CA PHE A 60 -8.93 -7.25 -11.34
C PHE A 60 -9.53 -7.59 -9.98
N GLU A 61 -10.18 -8.74 -9.92
CA GLU A 61 -10.75 -9.32 -8.70
C GLU A 61 -9.78 -10.37 -8.15
N ALA A 62 -9.26 -10.13 -6.95
CA ALA A 62 -8.51 -11.12 -6.20
C ALA A 62 -9.46 -11.86 -5.25
N LYS A 63 -9.51 -13.19 -5.35
CA LYS A 63 -10.41 -14.07 -4.59
C LYS A 63 -9.66 -14.88 -3.55
N ALA A 64 -10.41 -15.48 -2.61
CA ALA A 64 -9.84 -16.38 -1.61
C ALA A 64 -8.91 -17.41 -2.24
N GLY A 65 -7.68 -17.50 -1.77
CA GLY A 65 -6.60 -18.33 -2.31
C GLY A 65 -5.74 -17.65 -3.36
N ASP A 66 -6.03 -16.43 -3.81
CA ASP A 66 -5.16 -15.69 -4.72
C ASP A 66 -4.03 -14.98 -3.97
N ILE A 67 -2.90 -14.80 -4.68
CA ILE A 67 -1.73 -14.07 -4.23
C ILE A 67 -1.47 -12.93 -5.21
N ILE A 68 -1.27 -11.74 -4.66
CA ILE A 68 -0.95 -10.54 -5.42
C ILE A 68 0.46 -10.12 -5.07
N PHE A 69 1.25 -9.82 -6.09
CA PHE A 69 2.59 -9.28 -5.94
C PHE A 69 2.61 -7.84 -6.46
N ILE A 70 2.92 -6.89 -5.60
CA ILE A 70 2.99 -5.47 -5.93
C ILE A 70 4.46 -5.09 -6.05
N ASN A 71 4.86 -4.70 -7.25
CA ASN A 71 6.22 -4.29 -7.53
C ASN A 71 6.50 -2.89 -7.00
N GLU A 72 7.78 -2.57 -6.77
CA GLU A 72 8.23 -1.26 -6.32
C GLU A 72 7.64 -0.13 -7.17
N GLY A 73 7.00 0.84 -6.50
CA GLY A 73 6.50 2.06 -7.10
C GLY A 73 5.22 1.92 -7.94
N VAL A 74 4.57 0.77 -7.94
CA VAL A 74 3.24 0.58 -8.53
C VAL A 74 2.21 1.33 -7.70
N ILE A 75 1.39 2.17 -8.36
CA ILE A 75 0.24 2.81 -7.70
C ILE A 75 -0.85 1.77 -7.55
N HIS A 76 -1.27 1.51 -6.32
CA HIS A 76 -2.26 0.49 -6.03
C HIS A 76 -3.28 0.95 -5.00
N GLY A 77 -4.46 0.35 -5.07
CA GLY A 77 -5.56 0.57 -4.15
C GLY A 77 -6.61 -0.51 -4.32
N GLY A 78 -7.45 -0.72 -3.29
CA GLY A 78 -8.41 -1.80 -3.33
C GLY A 78 -9.66 -1.55 -2.49
N LEU A 79 -10.77 -2.18 -2.92
CA LEU A 79 -12.04 -2.19 -2.22
C LEU A 79 -12.38 -3.63 -1.85
N PRO A 80 -12.36 -3.99 -0.56
CA PRO A 80 -12.73 -5.33 -0.09
C PRO A 80 -14.24 -5.53 -0.09
N HIS A 81 -14.68 -6.75 -0.40
CA HIS A 81 -16.05 -7.20 -0.28
C HIS A 81 -16.10 -8.48 0.54
N ASN A 82 -16.53 -8.39 1.81
CA ASN A 82 -16.48 -9.46 2.79
C ASN A 82 -15.12 -10.18 2.79
N CYS A 83 -14.05 -9.39 2.72
CA CYS A 83 -12.70 -9.87 2.45
C CYS A 83 -11.87 -9.86 3.73
N ILE A 84 -11.11 -10.94 3.93
CA ILE A 84 -10.00 -10.98 4.88
C ILE A 84 -8.75 -11.23 4.07
N TYR A 85 -7.75 -10.37 4.22
CA TYR A 85 -6.47 -10.52 3.53
C TYR A 85 -5.30 -10.19 4.44
N GLU A 86 -4.16 -10.67 4.07
CA GLU A 86 -2.92 -10.37 4.75
C GLU A 86 -1.92 -9.80 3.76
N CYS A 87 -1.05 -8.92 4.22
CA CYS A 87 0.04 -8.43 3.39
C CYS A 87 1.36 -8.38 4.16
N ILE A 88 2.44 -8.53 3.39
CA ILE A 88 3.82 -8.35 3.82
C ILE A 88 4.44 -7.31 2.93
N VAL A 89 4.93 -6.22 3.55
CA VAL A 89 5.64 -5.12 2.87
C VAL A 89 7.11 -5.18 3.26
N PHE A 90 8.03 -5.17 2.30
CA PHE A 90 9.45 -5.38 2.59
C PHE A 90 10.40 -4.68 1.60
N ASP A 91 11.54 -4.21 2.14
CA ASP A 91 12.64 -3.64 1.35
C ASP A 91 13.60 -4.76 0.89
N ILE A 92 13.41 -5.19 -0.37
CA ILE A 92 14.22 -6.27 -0.96
C ILE A 92 15.72 -5.92 -1.03
N GLN A 93 16.07 -4.63 -1.22
CA GLN A 93 17.47 -4.23 -1.30
C GLN A 93 18.17 -4.44 0.03
N ARG A 94 17.55 -3.99 1.12
CA ARG A 94 18.13 -4.09 2.46
C ARG A 94 18.14 -5.52 2.96
N LEU A 95 17.15 -6.34 2.59
CA LEU A 95 17.07 -7.74 3.03
C LEU A 95 17.99 -8.67 2.25
N LEU A 96 18.04 -8.57 0.92
CA LEU A 96 18.63 -9.63 0.10
C LEU A 96 19.91 -9.26 -0.66
N MET A 97 20.37 -7.99 -0.64
CA MET A 97 21.55 -7.56 -1.38
C MET A 97 22.91 -7.83 -0.70
N HIS A 98 22.94 -8.57 0.39
CA HIS A 98 24.16 -8.77 1.19
C HIS A 98 25.16 -9.76 0.57
N THR A 99 24.75 -10.60 -0.39
CA THR A 99 25.64 -11.56 -1.05
C THR A 99 25.88 -11.18 -2.50
N ASP A 100 27.11 -11.32 -3.00
CA ASP A 100 27.47 -10.96 -4.37
C ASP A 100 26.71 -11.80 -5.41
N THR A 101 26.48 -13.08 -5.11
CA THR A 101 25.72 -13.99 -5.99
C THR A 101 24.28 -13.55 -6.18
N CYS A 102 23.60 -13.13 -5.12
CA CYS A 102 22.20 -12.72 -5.18
C CYS A 102 22.03 -11.30 -5.72
N ARG A 103 23.07 -10.45 -5.55
CA ARG A 103 23.03 -9.03 -5.96
C ARG A 103 22.68 -8.85 -7.43
N PHE A 104 23.13 -9.71 -8.30
CA PHE A 104 22.78 -9.64 -9.74
C PHE A 104 21.26 -9.75 -9.94
N TYR A 105 20.63 -10.77 -9.39
CA TYR A 105 19.19 -11.02 -9.54
C TYR A 105 18.34 -9.94 -8.89
N ILE A 106 18.70 -9.52 -7.66
CA ILE A 106 17.97 -8.46 -6.95
C ILE A 106 18.06 -7.12 -7.69
N ARG A 107 19.23 -6.81 -8.30
CA ARG A 107 19.38 -5.60 -9.13
C ARG A 107 18.47 -5.57 -10.35
N LEU A 108 18.17 -6.69 -10.97
CA LEU A 108 17.24 -6.72 -12.12
C LEU A 108 15.85 -6.24 -11.69
N ILE A 109 15.38 -6.62 -10.50
CA ILE A 109 14.10 -6.16 -9.92
C ILE A 109 14.19 -4.68 -9.54
N THR A 110 15.17 -4.30 -8.71
CA THR A 110 15.28 -2.92 -8.15
C THR A 110 15.67 -1.88 -9.21
N LYS A 111 16.25 -2.30 -10.34
CA LYS A 111 16.47 -1.45 -11.53
C LYS A 111 15.29 -1.48 -12.49
N HIS A 112 14.19 -2.12 -12.12
CA HIS A 112 13.00 -2.31 -12.96
C HIS A 112 13.32 -2.90 -14.35
N GLN A 113 14.37 -3.72 -14.48
CA GLN A 113 14.69 -4.44 -15.72
C GLN A 113 13.75 -5.62 -15.92
N ILE A 114 13.27 -6.21 -14.82
CA ILE A 114 12.19 -7.19 -14.80
C ILE A 114 11.09 -6.75 -13.84
N ILE A 115 9.87 -7.17 -14.13
CA ILE A 115 8.67 -6.92 -13.32
C ILE A 115 8.06 -8.28 -12.99
N VAL A 116 7.94 -8.60 -11.70
CA VAL A 116 7.29 -9.83 -11.25
C VAL A 116 5.80 -9.78 -11.62
N GLN A 117 5.23 -10.92 -12.03
CA GLN A 117 3.79 -11.02 -12.34
C GLN A 117 2.96 -10.61 -11.13
N ASN A 118 1.92 -9.83 -11.35
CA ASN A 118 1.14 -9.23 -10.28
C ASN A 118 0.13 -10.19 -9.64
N HIS A 119 -0.40 -11.19 -10.39
CA HIS A 119 -1.50 -12.03 -9.92
C HIS A 119 -1.21 -13.52 -10.12
N PHE A 120 -1.30 -14.28 -9.04
CA PHE A 120 -1.14 -15.72 -9.01
C PHE A 120 -2.40 -16.36 -8.40
N THR A 121 -3.10 -17.14 -9.19
CA THR A 121 -4.29 -17.88 -8.73
C THR A 121 -3.91 -19.06 -7.86
N LYS A 122 -4.87 -19.62 -7.12
CA LYS A 122 -4.70 -20.79 -6.26
C LYS A 122 -4.06 -22.04 -6.92
N ASN A 123 -3.96 -22.08 -8.25
CA ASN A 123 -3.36 -23.18 -8.99
C ASN A 123 -1.81 -23.15 -8.99
N SER A 124 -1.18 -22.10 -8.49
CA SER A 124 0.27 -21.95 -8.41
C SER A 124 0.86 -22.63 -7.17
N HIS A 125 0.67 -23.95 -7.02
CA HIS A 125 0.95 -24.71 -5.78
C HIS A 125 2.34 -24.48 -5.17
N SER A 126 3.41 -24.42 -5.97
CA SER A 126 4.77 -24.21 -5.43
C SER A 126 4.94 -22.81 -4.83
N LEU A 127 4.37 -21.78 -5.46
CA LEU A 127 4.41 -20.43 -4.97
C LEU A 127 3.58 -20.28 -3.68
N HIS A 128 2.39 -20.89 -3.66
CA HIS A 128 1.53 -20.90 -2.48
C HIS A 128 2.19 -21.50 -1.25
N ARG A 129 2.89 -22.65 -1.42
CA ARG A 129 3.59 -23.27 -0.30
C ARG A 129 4.62 -22.34 0.33
N ILE A 130 5.41 -21.65 -0.50
CA ILE A 130 6.46 -20.77 -0.03
C ILE A 130 5.89 -19.50 0.60
N ILE A 131 4.90 -18.90 -0.06
CA ILE A 131 4.24 -17.72 0.47
C ILE A 131 3.52 -18.04 1.78
N ASN A 132 2.85 -19.17 1.90
CA ASN A 132 2.28 -19.60 3.17
C ASN A 132 3.35 -19.72 4.27
N HIS A 133 4.51 -20.30 3.96
CA HIS A 133 5.62 -20.39 4.91
C HIS A 133 6.14 -19.00 5.32
N LEU A 134 6.27 -18.08 4.36
CA LEU A 134 6.65 -16.70 4.62
C LEU A 134 5.68 -15.99 5.57
N PHE A 135 4.38 -16.12 5.33
CA PHE A 135 3.37 -15.50 6.19
C PHE A 135 3.36 -16.10 7.60
N ILE A 136 3.49 -17.43 7.72
CA ILE A 136 3.57 -18.11 9.02
C ILE A 136 4.81 -17.64 9.81
N SER A 137 5.98 -17.52 9.17
CA SER A 137 7.19 -17.05 9.84
C SER A 137 7.09 -15.62 10.35
N MET A 138 6.24 -14.79 9.72
CA MET A 138 5.99 -13.40 10.14
C MET A 138 4.90 -13.26 11.20
N GLN A 139 4.00 -14.24 11.34
CA GLN A 139 2.95 -14.23 12.36
C GLN A 139 3.47 -14.54 13.76
N HIS A 140 4.54 -15.32 13.86
CA HIS A 140 5.11 -15.81 15.11
C HIS A 140 6.50 -15.19 15.33
N SER A 141 6.64 -14.42 16.43
CA SER A 141 7.91 -13.80 16.84
C SER A 141 8.73 -14.79 17.68
N GLU A 142 9.05 -15.97 17.13
CA GLU A 142 9.89 -16.96 17.79
C GLU A 142 11.37 -16.71 17.47
N PRO A 143 12.31 -17.13 18.34
CA PRO A 143 13.75 -17.03 18.04
C PRO A 143 14.09 -17.72 16.71
N GLY A 144 14.71 -16.98 15.79
CA GLY A 144 15.08 -17.48 14.46
C GLY A 144 14.03 -17.25 13.37
N SER A 145 12.88 -16.67 13.67
CA SER A 145 11.87 -16.32 12.67
C SER A 145 12.45 -15.43 11.56
N GLU A 146 13.34 -14.51 11.88
CA GLU A 146 14.02 -13.65 10.90
C GLU A 146 14.85 -14.49 9.91
N LEU A 147 15.56 -15.51 10.38
CA LEU A 147 16.35 -16.40 9.51
C LEU A 147 15.45 -17.22 8.59
N ILE A 148 14.33 -17.73 9.12
CA ILE A 148 13.33 -18.46 8.31
C ILE A 148 12.72 -17.53 7.25
N THR A 149 12.35 -16.32 7.64
CA THR A 149 11.80 -15.31 6.73
C THR A 149 12.77 -14.98 5.62
N MET A 150 14.05 -14.72 5.94
CA MET A 150 15.09 -14.44 4.97
C MET A 150 15.32 -15.60 4.01
N GLY A 151 15.45 -16.83 4.53
CA GLY A 151 15.61 -18.04 3.73
C GLY A 151 14.43 -18.26 2.79
N THR A 152 13.19 -18.01 3.27
CA THR A 152 11.98 -18.14 2.49
C THR A 152 11.87 -17.09 1.38
N LEU A 153 12.32 -15.85 1.63
CA LEU A 153 12.39 -14.82 0.60
C LEU A 153 13.41 -15.19 -0.49
N PHE A 154 14.58 -15.73 -0.14
CA PHE A 154 15.54 -16.23 -1.14
C PHE A 154 14.94 -17.36 -1.98
N GLU A 155 14.24 -18.32 -1.35
CA GLU A 155 13.55 -19.41 -2.06
C GLU A 155 12.47 -18.87 -2.99
N LEU A 156 11.66 -17.90 -2.53
CA LEU A 156 10.61 -17.24 -3.32
C LEU A 156 11.17 -16.63 -4.60
N PHE A 157 12.20 -15.78 -4.48
CA PHE A 157 12.80 -15.15 -5.65
C PHE A 157 13.51 -16.17 -6.55
N GLY A 158 14.14 -17.20 -5.98
CA GLY A 158 14.71 -18.31 -6.75
C GLY A 158 13.67 -18.99 -7.63
N ILE A 159 12.47 -19.24 -7.10
CA ILE A 159 11.35 -19.84 -7.87
C ILE A 159 10.79 -18.88 -8.91
N ILE A 160 10.66 -17.59 -8.58
CA ILE A 160 10.24 -16.56 -9.55
C ILE A 160 11.16 -16.59 -10.77
N TYR A 161 12.48 -16.62 -10.58
CA TYR A 161 13.46 -16.71 -11.66
C TYR A 161 13.41 -18.05 -12.40
N GLN A 162 13.41 -19.16 -11.68
CA GLN A 162 13.41 -20.51 -12.25
C GLN A 162 12.20 -20.76 -13.14
N LYS A 163 11.02 -20.29 -12.71
CA LYS A 163 9.75 -20.47 -13.44
C LYS A 163 9.43 -19.33 -14.38
N LYS A 164 10.30 -18.31 -14.48
CA LYS A 164 10.10 -17.12 -15.30
C LYS A 164 8.75 -16.43 -14.99
N LEU A 165 8.44 -16.26 -13.70
CA LEU A 165 7.22 -15.60 -13.23
C LEU A 165 7.41 -14.07 -13.23
N TYR A 166 7.99 -13.54 -14.28
CA TYR A 166 8.25 -12.13 -14.49
C TYR A 166 8.22 -11.82 -15.98
N GLN A 167 8.14 -10.54 -16.28
CA GLN A 167 8.24 -10.00 -17.63
C GLN A 167 9.49 -9.10 -17.70
N ASP A 168 10.20 -9.15 -18.83
CA ASP A 168 11.19 -8.15 -19.13
C ASP A 168 10.46 -6.81 -19.36
N LYS A 169 10.99 -5.73 -18.83
CA LYS A 169 10.39 -4.42 -19.03
C LYS A 169 10.47 -4.06 -20.52
N VAL A 170 9.39 -4.29 -21.23
CA VAL A 170 9.18 -3.67 -22.56
C VAL A 170 8.90 -2.19 -22.27
N ASP A 171 9.68 -1.29 -22.89
CA ASP A 171 9.47 0.16 -22.81
C ASP A 171 8.09 0.55 -23.36
N ASP A 172 7.05 0.34 -22.58
CA ASP A 172 5.73 0.89 -22.85
C ASP A 172 5.69 2.34 -22.36
N ALA A 173 6.35 3.19 -23.15
CA ALA A 173 6.68 4.58 -22.83
C ALA A 173 5.44 5.46 -22.57
N LYS A 174 4.22 5.01 -22.88
CA LYS A 174 3.00 5.80 -22.71
C LYS A 174 2.30 5.57 -21.36
N SER A 175 2.19 4.33 -20.87
CA SER A 175 1.58 4.00 -19.59
C SER A 175 2.49 4.42 -18.44
N SER A 176 3.77 4.08 -18.52
CA SER A 176 4.80 4.46 -17.55
C SER A 176 4.89 5.98 -17.34
N ARG A 177 4.73 6.78 -18.40
CA ARG A 177 4.83 8.25 -18.33
C ARG A 177 3.68 8.89 -17.54
N LYS A 178 2.48 8.35 -17.66
CA LYS A 178 1.30 8.84 -16.94
C LYS A 178 1.45 8.64 -15.43
N MET A 179 1.87 7.46 -15.02
CA MET A 179 2.05 7.12 -13.60
C MET A 179 3.20 7.89 -12.95
N MET A 180 4.32 8.07 -13.68
CA MET A 180 5.46 8.86 -13.19
C MET A 180 5.10 10.29 -12.80
N GLN A 181 4.05 10.89 -13.38
CA GLN A 181 3.61 12.24 -13.05
C GLN A 181 2.71 12.31 -11.80
N LEU A 182 2.00 11.23 -11.47
CA LEU A 182 1.15 11.16 -10.25
C LEU A 182 1.92 10.77 -9.00
N LYS A 183 2.95 9.94 -9.13
CA LYS A 183 3.76 9.47 -8.01
C LYS A 183 4.26 10.62 -7.11
N PRO A 184 4.90 11.68 -7.64
CA PRO A 184 5.32 12.83 -6.81
C PRO A 184 4.16 13.55 -6.10
N VAL A 185 2.97 13.55 -6.73
CA VAL A 185 1.77 14.17 -6.13
C VAL A 185 1.27 13.35 -4.94
N LEU A 186 1.20 12.03 -5.08
CA LEU A 186 0.77 11.14 -4.00
C LEU A 186 1.78 11.17 -2.85
N GLU A 187 3.08 11.13 -3.14
CA GLU A 187 4.16 11.28 -2.16
C GLU A 187 4.09 12.63 -1.41
N TYR A 188 3.74 13.70 -2.14
CA TYR A 188 3.56 15.02 -1.53
C TYR A 188 2.35 15.06 -0.60
N ILE A 189 1.22 14.49 -1.02
CA ILE A 189 0.01 14.38 -0.17
C ILE A 189 0.34 13.60 1.10
N ASP A 190 0.98 12.44 0.96
CA ASP A 190 1.35 11.61 2.09
C ASP A 190 2.25 12.35 3.09
N SER A 191 3.26 13.04 2.60
CA SER A 191 4.21 13.76 3.44
C SER A 191 3.66 15.05 4.07
N ASN A 192 2.56 15.62 3.53
CA ASN A 192 2.10 16.97 3.89
C ASN A 192 0.59 17.05 4.18
N TYR A 193 -0.14 15.93 4.28
CA TYR A 193 -1.59 15.92 4.45
C TYR A 193 -2.09 16.75 5.66
N GLY A 194 -1.29 16.84 6.72
CA GLY A 194 -1.57 17.67 7.89
C GLY A 194 -1.45 19.19 7.66
N GLN A 195 -0.90 19.59 6.51
CA GLN A 195 -0.71 21.01 6.14
C GLN A 195 -1.82 21.46 5.17
N THR A 196 -1.88 22.77 4.91
CA THR A 196 -2.74 23.30 3.86
C THR A 196 -2.18 22.93 2.49
N ILE A 197 -2.89 22.09 1.74
CA ILE A 197 -2.54 21.69 0.39
C ILE A 197 -3.59 22.24 -0.58
N THR A 198 -3.14 22.90 -1.65
CA THR A 198 -4.00 23.48 -2.67
C THR A 198 -3.95 22.70 -3.99
N LEU A 199 -5.01 22.82 -4.78
CA LEU A 199 -5.05 22.23 -6.14
C LEU A 199 -3.90 22.77 -7.01
N ASN A 200 -3.57 24.05 -6.87
CA ASN A 200 -2.48 24.69 -7.62
C ASN A 200 -1.11 24.08 -7.28
N GLU A 201 -0.87 23.76 -6.02
CA GLU A 201 0.37 23.09 -5.60
C GLU A 201 0.45 21.68 -6.21
N LEU A 202 -0.60 20.89 -6.07
CA LEU A 202 -0.63 19.52 -6.62
C LEU A 202 -0.46 19.53 -8.14
N SER A 203 -1.13 20.43 -8.84
CA SER A 203 -1.00 20.53 -10.30
C SER A 203 0.40 20.97 -10.74
N ARG A 204 1.06 21.86 -9.99
CA ARG A 204 2.45 22.27 -10.25
C ARG A 204 3.44 21.12 -10.06
N ILE A 205 3.24 20.30 -9.01
CA ILE A 205 4.06 19.08 -8.78
C ILE A 205 3.92 18.11 -9.94
N ALA A 206 2.68 17.95 -10.48
CA ALA A 206 2.44 17.11 -11.66
C ALA A 206 2.95 17.72 -12.98
N GLY A 207 3.41 19.00 -12.98
CA GLY A 207 3.80 19.69 -14.19
C GLY A 207 2.62 20.00 -15.13
N MET A 208 1.41 20.21 -14.58
CA MET A 208 0.16 20.35 -15.35
C MET A 208 -0.60 21.63 -14.97
N SER A 209 -1.48 22.10 -15.89
CA SER A 209 -2.46 23.11 -15.50
C SER A 209 -3.52 22.52 -14.55
N PRO A 210 -4.11 23.30 -13.62
CA PRO A 210 -5.08 22.77 -12.64
C PRO A 210 -6.27 22.05 -13.28
N LYS A 211 -6.79 22.59 -14.37
CA LYS A 211 -7.92 21.98 -15.10
C LYS A 211 -7.57 20.62 -15.70
N TYR A 212 -6.42 20.54 -16.37
CA TYR A 212 -5.95 19.29 -16.96
C TYR A 212 -5.61 18.27 -15.88
N PHE A 213 -4.95 18.72 -14.80
CA PHE A 213 -4.61 17.87 -13.65
C PHE A 213 -5.83 17.22 -13.00
N CYS A 214 -6.92 17.98 -12.79
CA CYS A 214 -8.17 17.42 -12.25
C CYS A 214 -8.70 16.26 -13.11
N SER A 215 -8.77 16.46 -14.41
CA SER A 215 -9.25 15.42 -15.33
C SER A 215 -8.32 14.22 -15.39
N TYR A 216 -7.03 14.49 -15.42
CA TYR A 216 -5.97 13.49 -15.44
C TYR A 216 -5.95 12.65 -14.16
N PHE A 217 -5.96 13.29 -12.99
CA PHE A 217 -6.02 12.63 -11.69
C PHE A 217 -7.28 11.78 -11.55
N HIS A 218 -8.43 12.35 -11.95
CA HIS A 218 -9.71 11.63 -11.91
C HIS A 218 -9.73 10.40 -12.84
N SER A 219 -9.08 10.45 -13.99
CA SER A 219 -9.03 9.32 -14.92
C SER A 219 -8.25 8.12 -14.36
N ILE A 220 -7.37 8.33 -13.37
CA ILE A 220 -6.51 7.29 -12.79
C ILE A 220 -7.01 6.88 -11.40
N ILE A 221 -7.30 7.86 -10.55
CA ILE A 221 -7.67 7.65 -9.13
C ILE A 221 -9.20 7.57 -8.93
N HIS A 222 -10.00 7.90 -9.96
CA HIS A 222 -11.48 7.98 -9.92
C HIS A 222 -12.03 8.95 -8.85
N ARG A 223 -11.18 9.87 -8.38
CA ARG A 223 -11.52 10.98 -7.45
C ARG A 223 -10.90 12.26 -7.95
N THR A 224 -11.49 13.42 -7.58
CA THR A 224 -10.77 14.68 -7.78
C THR A 224 -9.61 14.78 -6.79
N PRO A 225 -8.54 15.57 -7.09
CA PRO A 225 -7.38 15.69 -6.20
C PRO A 225 -7.73 16.11 -4.76
N ILE A 226 -8.65 17.06 -4.61
CA ILE A 226 -9.08 17.54 -3.27
C ILE A 226 -10.00 16.53 -2.57
N ASP A 227 -10.84 15.81 -3.31
CA ASP A 227 -11.65 14.73 -2.75
C ASP A 227 -10.76 13.58 -2.26
N TYR A 228 -9.73 13.23 -3.03
CA TYR A 228 -8.74 12.25 -2.63
C TYR A 228 -7.95 12.70 -1.38
N LEU A 229 -7.49 13.95 -1.32
CA LEU A 229 -6.82 14.52 -0.14
C LEU A 229 -7.73 14.42 1.11
N ASN A 230 -9.00 14.78 0.99
CA ASN A 230 -9.95 14.66 2.09
C ASN A 230 -10.18 13.20 2.51
N TYR A 231 -10.31 12.29 1.55
CA TYR A 231 -10.41 10.86 1.81
C TYR A 231 -9.16 10.37 2.56
N TYR A 232 -7.97 10.70 2.07
CA TYR A 232 -6.70 10.35 2.70
C TYR A 232 -6.62 10.85 4.15
N ARG A 233 -6.97 12.10 4.40
CA ARG A 233 -7.04 12.70 5.74
C ARG A 233 -8.00 11.96 6.68
N ILE A 234 -9.14 11.48 6.16
CA ILE A 234 -10.09 10.70 6.96
C ILE A 234 -9.54 9.32 7.31
N GLU A 235 -8.84 8.65 6.39
CA GLU A 235 -8.16 7.38 6.70
C GLU A 235 -7.11 7.58 7.81
N ARG A 236 -6.34 8.67 7.74
CA ARG A 236 -5.38 9.04 8.81
C ARG A 236 -6.08 9.35 10.13
N ALA A 237 -7.21 10.05 10.08
CA ALA A 237 -8.01 10.32 11.28
C ALA A 237 -8.57 9.04 11.91
N CYS A 238 -8.94 8.02 11.13
CA CYS A 238 -9.35 6.73 11.66
C CYS A 238 -8.23 6.07 12.48
N SER A 239 -6.99 6.12 11.98
CA SER A 239 -5.82 5.62 12.70
C SER A 239 -5.60 6.39 14.03
N GLU A 240 -5.58 7.72 13.98
CA GLU A 240 -5.42 8.56 15.18
C GLU A 240 -6.53 8.30 16.22
N LEU A 241 -7.78 8.14 15.78
CA LEU A 241 -8.91 7.83 16.67
C LEU A 241 -8.79 6.47 17.34
N SER A 242 -8.12 5.51 16.72
CA SER A 242 -7.94 4.14 17.23
C SER A 242 -6.71 3.98 18.13
N THR A 243 -5.70 4.87 18.00
CA THR A 243 -4.39 4.66 18.63
C THR A 243 -4.01 5.75 19.63
N SER A 244 -4.80 6.83 19.74
CA SER A 244 -4.47 7.96 20.63
C SER A 244 -5.66 8.42 21.45
N ASP A 245 -5.36 9.06 22.59
CA ASP A 245 -6.32 9.72 23.48
C ASP A 245 -6.63 11.17 23.06
N LEU A 246 -6.20 11.60 21.88
CA LEU A 246 -6.42 12.94 21.38
C LEU A 246 -7.91 13.25 21.27
N THR A 247 -8.29 14.49 21.54
CA THR A 247 -9.65 14.96 21.32
C THR A 247 -10.01 14.95 19.84
N LEU A 248 -11.28 14.93 19.49
CA LEU A 248 -11.74 15.01 18.10
C LEU A 248 -11.22 16.26 17.39
N THR A 249 -11.10 17.35 18.14
CA THR A 249 -10.58 18.63 17.65
C THR A 249 -9.10 18.53 17.30
N GLU A 250 -8.30 17.93 18.17
CA GLU A 250 -6.87 17.71 17.92
C GLU A 250 -6.64 16.78 16.73
N VAL A 251 -7.40 15.67 16.65
CA VAL A 251 -7.35 14.75 15.50
C VAL A 251 -7.67 15.49 14.20
N ALA A 252 -8.74 16.32 14.19
CA ALA A 252 -9.12 17.07 13.00
C ALA A 252 -7.98 18.00 12.53
N TYR A 253 -7.37 18.78 13.45
CA TYR A 253 -6.27 19.68 13.10
C TYR A 253 -5.00 18.93 12.68
N ARG A 254 -4.62 17.86 13.36
CA ARG A 254 -3.46 17.03 12.98
C ARG A 254 -3.62 16.42 11.58
N CYS A 255 -4.86 16.04 11.24
CA CYS A 255 -5.17 15.53 9.90
C CYS A 255 -5.40 16.64 8.86
N GLY A 256 -5.08 17.89 9.14
CA GLY A 256 -5.08 19.00 8.20
C GLY A 256 -6.46 19.61 7.91
N PHE A 257 -7.46 19.35 8.74
CA PHE A 257 -8.75 20.04 8.66
C PHE A 257 -8.67 21.36 9.46
N SER A 258 -9.00 22.47 8.83
CA SER A 258 -9.06 23.78 9.48
C SER A 258 -10.38 24.02 10.24
N ASP A 259 -11.38 23.18 10.02
CA ASP A 259 -12.71 23.28 10.64
C ASP A 259 -13.21 21.91 11.09
N VAL A 260 -13.55 21.82 12.38
CA VAL A 260 -13.98 20.54 13.00
C VAL A 260 -15.36 20.10 12.52
N CYS A 261 -16.26 21.04 12.21
CA CYS A 261 -17.58 20.70 11.69
C CYS A 261 -17.47 20.11 10.28
N TYR A 262 -16.60 20.70 9.46
CA TYR A 262 -16.28 20.15 8.14
C TYR A 262 -15.62 18.77 8.24
N PHE A 263 -14.70 18.58 9.19
CA PHE A 263 -14.12 17.26 9.49
C PHE A 263 -15.19 16.22 9.81
N ILE A 264 -16.09 16.51 10.77
CA ILE A 264 -17.15 15.58 11.20
C ILE A 264 -18.06 15.22 10.03
N LYS A 265 -18.47 16.21 9.22
CA LYS A 265 -19.30 16.00 8.03
C LYS A 265 -18.58 15.14 6.99
N THR A 266 -17.32 15.41 6.75
CA THR A 266 -16.48 14.68 5.79
C THR A 266 -16.23 13.26 6.28
N PHE A 267 -15.92 13.07 7.56
CA PHE A 267 -15.76 11.75 8.17
C PHE A 267 -17.03 10.90 8.02
N LYS A 268 -18.20 11.47 8.38
CA LYS A 268 -19.48 10.76 8.23
C LYS A 268 -19.77 10.41 6.76
N ARG A 269 -19.39 11.26 5.79
CA ARG A 269 -19.55 10.98 4.36
C ARG A 269 -18.75 9.75 3.92
N TYR A 270 -17.51 9.58 4.41
CA TYR A 270 -16.64 8.46 4.01
C TYR A 270 -16.84 7.19 4.83
N LYS A 271 -17.15 7.31 6.13
CA LYS A 271 -17.24 6.17 7.06
C LYS A 271 -18.67 5.78 7.45
N GLY A 272 -19.68 6.52 7.00
CA GLY A 272 -21.09 6.28 7.34
C GLY A 272 -21.49 6.67 8.76
N ILE A 273 -20.54 6.80 9.69
CA ILE A 273 -20.76 7.13 11.11
C ILE A 273 -19.90 8.34 11.51
N THR A 274 -20.24 8.96 12.66
CA THR A 274 -19.47 10.09 13.18
C THR A 274 -18.14 9.64 13.79
N PRO A 275 -17.09 10.52 13.85
CA PRO A 275 -15.80 10.19 14.46
C PRO A 275 -15.95 9.71 15.92
N ARG A 276 -16.86 10.31 16.70
CA ARG A 276 -17.13 9.90 18.07
C ARG A 276 -17.67 8.46 18.15
N ARG A 277 -18.62 8.11 17.28
CA ARG A 277 -19.18 6.76 17.23
C ARG A 277 -18.14 5.75 16.71
N TYR A 278 -17.31 6.17 15.77
CA TYR A 278 -16.21 5.34 15.26
C TYR A 278 -15.24 4.95 16.39
N ARG A 279 -14.80 5.93 17.21
CA ARG A 279 -13.93 5.68 18.37
C ARG A 279 -14.55 4.70 19.38
N LEU A 280 -15.85 4.86 19.68
CA LEU A 280 -16.56 3.98 20.64
C LEU A 280 -16.74 2.55 20.12
N ASN A 281 -16.72 2.31 18.82
CA ASN A 281 -16.87 0.98 18.23
C ASN A 281 -15.56 0.20 18.15
N ILE A 282 -14.43 0.85 18.36
CA ILE A 282 -13.08 0.24 18.28
C ILE A 282 -12.50 -0.02 19.68
N GLY A 283 -12.94 0.71 20.70
CA GLY A 283 -12.58 0.48 22.12
C GLY A 283 -13.59 -0.41 22.78
#